data_2e80360c13a0cf760748a8da6359a7a8
#
_entry.id   2e80360c13a0cf760748a8da6359a7a8
#
_cell.length_a   1.000
_cell.length_b   1.000
_cell.length_c   1.000
_cell.angle_alpha   90.00
_cell.angle_beta   90.00
_cell.angle_gamma   90.00
#
_symmetry.space_group_name_H-M   'P 1'
#
loop_
_entity.id
_entity.type
_entity.pdbx_description
1 polymer ?
#
loop_
_entity_poly.entity_id
_entity_poly.type
_entity_poly.pdbx_seq_one_letter_code
_entity_poly.pdbx_strand_id
1 'polypeptide(L)'
;MDKSKLTSEWIQTFNRLGSEGKLKPTVPYHDLFSRKELKGFPLHTLPMWTVNFPTGHITCCDPLVTLPSKPDTYIRTVEPGTYLLETKIIEMEPNEYRYVASRVIFNGNEPVNYELALKGTEDIEILDDGESFIGFPVDSGLATVVDAETIETYRKFYDQWHTNYPDKNIYDDYYSDLFQLNAMAYPQYQRSKGDWINFTIPATELTVPMIQSGFGDGLYPVYWAFDKDGQICQLIMEYIDCSEAYQ
;
A
#
# COMPACT_ATOMS: atom_id res chain seq x y z
N MET A 1 1.96 19.11 -3.29
CA MET A 1 2.55 18.87 -1.95
C MET A 1 1.94 19.89 -0.97
N ASP A 2 1.18 19.42 -0.01
CA ASP A 2 0.69 20.28 1.08
C ASP A 2 1.85 20.57 2.04
N LYS A 3 2.32 21.82 2.05
CA LYS A 3 3.46 22.29 2.87
C LYS A 3 3.02 22.91 4.20
N SER A 4 1.72 22.93 4.48
CA SER A 4 1.19 23.64 5.66
C SER A 4 1.62 23.04 7.01
N LYS A 5 2.00 21.77 7.01
CA LYS A 5 2.47 21.01 8.18
C LYS A 5 4.00 20.84 8.26
N LEU A 6 4.76 21.29 7.25
CA LEU A 6 6.18 21.01 7.13
C LEU A 6 7.02 22.13 7.76
N THR A 7 7.99 21.77 8.61
CA THR A 7 8.99 22.71 9.11
C THR A 7 10.05 23.00 8.03
N SER A 8 10.71 24.16 8.13
CA SER A 8 11.81 24.48 7.21
C SER A 8 12.97 23.49 7.33
N GLU A 9 13.22 22.97 8.52
CA GLU A 9 14.25 21.98 8.81
C GLU A 9 13.92 20.64 8.12
N TRP A 10 12.71 20.16 8.27
CA TRP A 10 12.25 18.94 7.60
C TRP A 10 12.38 19.05 6.07
N ILE A 11 11.99 20.20 5.50
CA ILE A 11 12.12 20.43 4.05
C ILE A 11 13.60 20.43 3.61
N GLN A 12 14.50 21.01 4.41
CA GLN A 12 15.94 21.01 4.09
C GLN A 12 16.50 19.58 4.13
N THR A 13 16.19 18.81 5.17
CA THR A 13 16.59 17.39 5.28
C THR A 13 16.03 16.55 4.12
N PHE A 14 14.75 16.71 3.80
CA PHE A 14 14.11 16.03 2.67
C PHE A 14 14.84 16.31 1.34
N ASN A 15 15.14 17.58 1.05
CA ASN A 15 15.84 17.95 -0.18
C ASN A 15 17.28 17.37 -0.22
N ARG A 16 17.99 17.38 0.91
CA ARG A 16 19.31 16.77 1.05
C ARG A 16 19.27 15.27 0.77
N LEU A 17 18.41 14.53 1.48
CA LEU A 17 18.25 13.08 1.31
C LEU A 17 17.84 12.72 -0.13
N GLY A 18 16.98 13.53 -0.74
CA GLY A 18 16.59 13.37 -2.14
C GLY A 18 17.78 13.51 -3.10
N SER A 19 18.63 14.53 -2.88
CA SER A 19 19.85 14.75 -3.69
C SER A 19 20.90 13.64 -3.49
N GLU A 20 20.95 13.03 -2.32
CA GLU A 20 21.81 11.89 -1.99
C GLU A 20 21.26 10.55 -2.48
N GLY A 21 20.04 10.52 -3.02
CA GLY A 21 19.37 9.30 -3.51
C GLY A 21 18.79 8.40 -2.43
N LYS A 22 18.78 8.83 -1.16
CA LYS A 22 18.30 8.06 0.01
C LYS A 22 16.79 7.90 0.08
N LEU A 23 16.05 8.65 -0.73
CA LEU A 23 14.59 8.52 -0.86
C LEU A 23 14.17 7.57 -1.99
N LYS A 24 15.11 6.88 -2.61
CA LYS A 24 14.82 5.97 -3.73
C LYS A 24 14.76 4.52 -3.24
N PRO A 25 13.92 3.68 -3.87
CA PRO A 25 13.93 2.24 -3.61
C PRO A 25 15.21 1.60 -4.14
N THR A 26 15.57 0.48 -3.56
CA THR A 26 16.64 -0.40 -4.05
C THR A 26 16.15 -1.35 -5.15
N VAL A 27 14.84 -1.60 -5.21
CA VAL A 27 14.18 -2.46 -6.19
C VAL A 27 13.75 -1.65 -7.42
N PRO A 28 14.10 -2.07 -8.65
CA PRO A 28 13.61 -1.45 -9.88
C PRO A 28 12.17 -1.90 -10.18
N TYR A 29 11.16 -1.28 -9.59
CA TYR A 29 9.76 -1.73 -9.67
C TYR A 29 9.20 -1.82 -11.07
N HIS A 30 9.60 -0.92 -11.99
CA HIS A 30 9.16 -1.03 -13.37
C HIS A 30 9.58 -2.37 -13.97
N ASP A 31 10.83 -2.79 -13.72
CA ASP A 31 11.33 -4.09 -14.14
C ASP A 31 10.62 -5.23 -13.37
N LEU A 32 10.51 -5.15 -12.05
CA LEU A 32 9.82 -6.16 -11.23
C LEU A 32 8.39 -6.45 -11.74
N PHE A 33 7.61 -5.42 -12.02
CA PHE A 33 6.24 -5.61 -12.51
C PHE A 33 6.18 -6.17 -13.93
N SER A 34 7.22 -6.01 -14.74
CA SER A 34 7.29 -6.58 -16.09
C SER A 34 7.78 -8.03 -16.13
N ARG A 35 8.53 -8.48 -15.11
CA ARG A 35 9.11 -9.81 -15.05
C ARG A 35 8.08 -10.92 -14.85
N LYS A 36 8.40 -12.10 -15.39
CA LYS A 36 7.64 -13.35 -15.20
C LYS A 36 8.34 -14.33 -14.26
N GLU A 37 9.57 -14.02 -13.87
CA GLU A 37 10.41 -14.85 -13.02
C GLU A 37 11.40 -13.98 -12.25
N LEU A 38 11.76 -14.39 -11.03
CA LEU A 38 12.81 -13.80 -10.21
C LEU A 38 13.61 -14.91 -9.52
N LYS A 39 14.92 -15.02 -9.85
CA LYS A 39 15.81 -16.09 -9.33
C LYS A 39 15.26 -17.51 -9.44
N GLY A 40 14.54 -17.82 -10.53
CA GLY A 40 13.95 -19.14 -10.76
C GLY A 40 12.54 -19.33 -10.19
N PHE A 41 12.01 -18.37 -9.45
CA PHE A 41 10.63 -18.40 -8.93
C PHE A 41 9.68 -17.69 -9.89
N PRO A 42 8.55 -18.31 -10.28
CA PRO A 42 7.55 -17.67 -11.11
C PRO A 42 6.97 -16.41 -10.46
N LEU A 43 6.81 -15.36 -11.27
CA LEU A 43 6.13 -14.14 -10.88
C LEU A 43 4.81 -14.00 -11.63
N HIS A 44 3.76 -13.69 -10.88
CA HIS A 44 2.43 -13.42 -11.41
C HIS A 44 2.04 -11.98 -11.14
N THR A 45 1.21 -11.41 -12.00
CA THR A 45 0.58 -10.11 -11.74
C THR A 45 -0.91 -10.35 -11.59
N LEU A 46 -1.45 -10.04 -10.42
CA LEU A 46 -2.87 -10.11 -10.13
C LEU A 46 -3.46 -8.70 -10.35
N PRO A 47 -4.22 -8.48 -11.44
CA PRO A 47 -5.07 -7.31 -11.52
C PRO A 47 -6.18 -7.48 -10.49
N MET A 48 -6.22 -6.60 -9.49
CA MET A 48 -7.16 -6.76 -8.38
C MET A 48 -8.48 -6.04 -8.69
N TRP A 49 -8.49 -4.72 -8.45
CA TRP A 49 -9.67 -3.89 -8.61
C TRP A 49 -9.30 -2.47 -8.99
N THR A 50 -10.32 -1.66 -9.16
CA THR A 50 -10.15 -0.21 -9.12
C THR A 50 -10.34 0.29 -7.69
N VAL A 51 -9.52 1.27 -7.31
CA VAL A 51 -9.65 2.04 -6.07
C VAL A 51 -10.12 3.45 -6.40
N ASN A 52 -11.02 3.99 -5.60
CA ASN A 52 -11.55 5.33 -5.80
C ASN A 52 -10.93 6.31 -4.80
N PHE A 53 -10.39 7.41 -5.30
CA PHE A 53 -9.79 8.48 -4.53
C PHE A 53 -10.52 9.80 -4.77
N PRO A 54 -11.65 10.06 -4.07
CA PRO A 54 -12.49 11.23 -4.29
C PRO A 54 -11.79 12.56 -4.05
N THR A 55 -10.82 12.60 -3.12
CA THR A 55 -10.11 13.83 -2.76
C THR A 55 -8.68 13.89 -3.30
N GLY A 56 -8.13 12.75 -3.71
CA GLY A 56 -6.72 12.61 -4.09
C GLY A 56 -5.72 12.69 -2.93
N HIS A 57 -6.18 12.84 -1.68
CA HIS A 57 -5.37 12.74 -0.48
C HIS A 57 -5.37 11.29 0.01
N ILE A 58 -4.29 10.57 -0.20
CA ILE A 58 -4.24 9.12 0.03
C ILE A 58 -3.20 8.74 1.06
N THR A 59 -3.37 7.55 1.64
CA THR A 59 -2.41 6.92 2.54
C THR A 59 -2.43 5.41 2.39
N CYS A 60 -1.31 4.76 2.74
CA CYS A 60 -1.24 3.33 2.98
C CYS A 60 -1.17 3.07 4.49
N CYS A 61 -1.85 2.03 4.94
CA CYS A 61 -1.88 1.67 6.36
C CYS A 61 -2.38 0.22 6.55
N ASP A 62 -2.35 -0.23 7.80
CA ASP A 62 -3.06 -1.44 8.24
C ASP A 62 -4.57 -1.14 8.32
N PRO A 63 -5.43 -1.90 7.61
CA PRO A 63 -6.88 -1.62 7.56
C PRO A 63 -7.61 -1.90 8.88
N LEU A 64 -7.07 -2.74 9.75
CA LEU A 64 -7.74 -3.16 10.98
C LEU A 64 -7.20 -2.45 12.23
N VAL A 65 -5.93 -2.07 12.22
CA VAL A 65 -5.25 -1.47 13.38
C VAL A 65 -5.09 0.04 13.21
N THR A 66 -4.53 0.47 12.09
CA THR A 66 -4.20 1.89 11.88
C THR A 66 -5.33 2.69 11.26
N LEU A 67 -6.07 2.12 10.30
CA LEU A 67 -7.15 2.82 9.59
C LEU A 67 -8.25 3.35 10.52
N PRO A 68 -8.73 2.59 11.54
CA PRO A 68 -9.71 3.10 12.50
C PRO A 68 -9.21 4.30 13.32
N SER A 69 -7.89 4.41 13.51
CA SER A 69 -7.25 5.50 14.25
C SER A 69 -7.03 6.77 13.43
N LYS A 70 -7.52 6.81 12.19
CA LYS A 70 -7.45 7.95 11.29
C LYS A 70 -6.01 8.38 10.97
N PRO A 71 -5.27 7.59 10.19
CA PRO A 71 -3.91 7.92 9.80
C PRO A 71 -3.85 9.20 8.96
N ASP A 72 -2.77 9.97 9.10
CA ASP A 72 -2.47 11.09 8.21
C ASP A 72 -2.24 10.60 6.77
N THR A 73 -2.63 11.44 5.80
CA THR A 73 -2.36 11.22 4.38
C THR A 73 -0.96 11.70 4.00
N TYR A 74 -0.45 11.21 2.88
CA TYR A 74 0.83 11.65 2.33
C TYR A 74 0.80 13.14 1.96
N ILE A 75 1.99 13.78 1.99
CA ILE A 75 2.14 15.19 1.60
C ILE A 75 1.96 15.44 0.10
N ARG A 76 2.12 14.41 -0.74
CA ARG A 76 1.79 14.47 -2.16
C ARG A 76 0.36 14.01 -2.38
N THR A 77 -0.29 14.63 -3.35
CA THR A 77 -1.66 14.33 -3.76
C THR A 77 -1.69 13.85 -5.20
N VAL A 78 -2.73 13.14 -5.57
CA VAL A 78 -3.04 12.74 -6.94
C VAL A 78 -4.32 13.42 -7.40
N GLU A 79 -4.60 13.40 -8.69
CA GLU A 79 -5.90 13.86 -9.19
C GLU A 79 -7.01 12.97 -8.64
N PRO A 80 -8.17 13.52 -8.23
CA PRO A 80 -9.31 12.71 -7.86
C PRO A 80 -9.74 11.79 -9.01
N GLY A 81 -10.02 10.52 -8.70
CA GLY A 81 -10.36 9.56 -9.75
C GLY A 81 -10.44 8.11 -9.27
N THR A 82 -10.64 7.22 -10.25
CA THR A 82 -10.66 5.78 -10.04
C THR A 82 -9.48 5.14 -10.77
N TYR A 83 -8.71 4.33 -10.07
CA TYR A 83 -7.41 3.85 -10.51
C TYR A 83 -7.27 2.35 -10.36
N LEU A 84 -6.54 1.70 -11.27
CA LEU A 84 -6.27 0.26 -11.19
C LEU A 84 -5.27 -0.04 -10.07
N LEU A 85 -5.60 -1.04 -9.26
CA LEU A 85 -4.71 -1.66 -8.27
C LEU A 85 -4.27 -3.03 -8.78
N GLU A 86 -2.97 -3.25 -8.84
CA GLU A 86 -2.35 -4.52 -9.19
C GLU A 86 -1.38 -4.99 -8.12
N THR A 87 -1.25 -6.31 -7.96
CA THR A 87 -0.28 -6.88 -7.02
C THR A 87 0.64 -7.87 -7.73
N LYS A 88 1.93 -7.75 -7.46
CA LYS A 88 2.96 -8.69 -7.91
C LYS A 88 3.11 -9.80 -6.88
N ILE A 89 3.08 -11.03 -7.34
CA ILE A 89 3.05 -12.24 -6.53
C ILE A 89 4.21 -13.14 -6.96
N ILE A 90 4.93 -13.70 -6.01
CA ILE A 90 5.94 -14.73 -6.22
C ILE A 90 5.38 -16.09 -5.78
N GLU A 91 5.57 -17.11 -6.60
CA GLU A 91 5.27 -18.49 -6.27
C GLU A 91 6.52 -19.18 -5.76
N MET A 92 6.60 -19.38 -4.44
CA MET A 92 7.79 -19.95 -3.79
C MET A 92 7.84 -21.47 -3.93
N GLU A 93 6.69 -22.13 -3.85
CA GLU A 93 6.46 -23.54 -4.13
C GLU A 93 5.10 -23.68 -4.83
N PRO A 94 4.77 -24.81 -5.46
CA PRO A 94 3.47 -25.00 -6.09
C PRO A 94 2.30 -24.69 -5.17
N ASN A 95 1.52 -23.66 -5.50
CA ASN A 95 0.41 -23.12 -4.72
C ASN A 95 0.82 -22.41 -3.38
N GLU A 96 2.08 -22.10 -3.20
CA GLU A 96 2.54 -21.26 -2.10
C GLU A 96 2.94 -19.86 -2.62
N TYR A 97 2.10 -18.89 -2.35
CA TYR A 97 2.20 -17.53 -2.88
C TYR A 97 2.60 -16.53 -1.80
N ARG A 98 3.40 -15.52 -2.21
CA ARG A 98 3.69 -14.32 -1.40
C ARG A 98 3.44 -13.08 -2.23
N TYR A 99 2.83 -12.08 -1.60
CA TYR A 99 2.58 -10.79 -2.21
C TYR A 99 3.85 -9.94 -2.05
N VAL A 100 4.45 -9.56 -3.17
CA VAL A 100 5.77 -8.89 -3.18
C VAL A 100 5.62 -7.40 -3.11
N ALA A 101 4.74 -6.85 -3.93
CA ALA A 101 4.44 -5.43 -3.99
C ALA A 101 3.07 -5.20 -4.63
N SER A 102 2.37 -4.15 -4.20
CA SER A 102 1.18 -3.65 -4.91
C SER A 102 1.46 -2.30 -5.54
N ARG A 103 0.80 -2.01 -6.67
CA ARG A 103 0.86 -0.69 -7.29
C ARG A 103 -0.53 -0.15 -7.63
N VAL A 104 -0.71 1.15 -7.41
CA VAL A 104 -1.83 1.92 -7.97
C VAL A 104 -1.33 2.63 -9.21
N ILE A 105 -2.04 2.51 -10.34
CA ILE A 105 -1.66 3.08 -11.62
C ILE A 105 -2.52 4.31 -11.87
N PHE A 106 -1.92 5.51 -11.81
CA PHE A 106 -2.62 6.79 -12.02
C PHE A 106 -2.76 7.16 -13.51
N ASN A 107 -1.77 6.76 -14.31
CA ASN A 107 -1.80 6.93 -15.76
C ASN A 107 -0.94 5.87 -16.46
N GLY A 108 -0.97 5.82 -17.78
CA GLY A 108 -0.24 4.83 -18.59
C GLY A 108 1.23 5.16 -18.87
N ASN A 109 1.79 6.21 -18.26
CA ASN A 109 3.16 6.61 -18.49
C ASN A 109 4.13 5.69 -17.76
N GLU A 110 5.29 5.48 -18.34
CA GLU A 110 6.36 4.66 -17.78
C GLU A 110 7.08 5.43 -16.65
N PRO A 111 7.26 4.81 -15.46
CA PRO A 111 8.01 5.43 -14.38
C PRO A 111 9.52 5.45 -14.67
N VAL A 112 10.14 6.61 -14.46
CA VAL A 112 11.59 6.81 -14.65
C VAL A 112 12.30 7.23 -13.36
N ASN A 113 11.56 7.65 -12.34
CA ASN A 113 12.09 8.01 -11.03
C ASN A 113 11.13 7.63 -9.92
N TYR A 114 11.68 7.45 -8.71
CA TYR A 114 10.91 7.08 -7.52
C TYR A 114 11.32 7.92 -6.33
N GLU A 115 10.39 8.13 -5.40
CA GLU A 115 10.61 8.88 -4.17
C GLU A 115 9.75 8.27 -3.04
N LEU A 116 10.34 8.10 -1.88
CA LEU A 116 9.65 7.60 -0.69
C LEU A 116 8.42 8.45 -0.36
N ALA A 117 7.29 7.82 -0.13
CA ALA A 117 6.03 8.49 0.21
C ALA A 117 6.02 8.82 1.69
N LEU A 118 5.97 10.11 2.02
CA LEU A 118 6.06 10.64 3.38
C LEU A 118 4.83 11.46 3.75
N LYS A 119 4.50 11.47 5.05
CA LYS A 119 3.40 12.25 5.64
C LYS A 119 3.85 13.63 6.13
N GLY A 120 5.17 13.83 6.25
CA GLY A 120 5.79 15.10 6.69
C GLY A 120 5.93 15.24 8.20
N THR A 121 5.65 14.17 8.95
CA THR A 121 5.79 14.12 10.42
C THR A 121 6.85 13.11 10.87
N GLU A 122 7.39 12.34 9.94
CA GLU A 122 8.42 11.34 10.20
C GLU A 122 9.77 12.01 10.56
N ASP A 123 10.50 11.36 11.43
CA ASP A 123 11.92 11.64 11.62
C ASP A 123 12.70 11.03 10.45
N ILE A 124 12.91 11.85 9.40
CA ILE A 124 13.59 11.39 8.19
C ILE A 124 15.12 11.38 8.32
N GLU A 125 15.69 11.88 9.42
CA GLU A 125 17.14 11.84 9.66
C GLU A 125 17.63 10.41 9.91
N ILE A 126 16.76 9.49 10.35
CA ILE A 126 17.10 8.07 10.51
C ILE A 126 17.62 7.46 9.20
N LEU A 127 17.23 7.98 8.04
CA LEU A 127 17.71 7.48 6.74
C LEU A 127 19.20 7.81 6.46
N ASP A 128 19.84 8.56 7.34
CA ASP A 128 21.28 8.88 7.22
C ASP A 128 22.19 7.70 7.53
N ASP A 129 21.74 6.74 8.36
CA ASP A 129 22.52 5.55 8.70
C ASP A 129 22.64 4.55 7.54
N GLY A 130 21.77 4.64 6.53
CA GLY A 130 21.75 3.73 5.37
C GLY A 130 21.20 2.33 5.65
N GLU A 131 20.76 2.06 6.88
CA GLU A 131 20.19 0.79 7.32
C GLU A 131 18.69 0.95 7.68
N SER A 132 18.31 2.11 8.20
CA SER A 132 16.93 2.45 8.57
C SER A 132 16.07 2.76 7.34
N PHE A 133 14.78 2.46 7.45
CA PHE A 133 13.79 2.82 6.43
C PHE A 133 12.49 3.31 7.08
N ILE A 134 11.68 4.02 6.30
CA ILE A 134 10.38 4.55 6.72
C ILE A 134 9.30 3.84 5.93
N GLY A 135 8.23 3.46 6.61
CA GLY A 135 7.08 2.80 6.02
C GLY A 135 5.84 2.92 6.90
N PHE A 136 4.77 2.26 6.50
CA PHE A 136 3.60 2.12 7.36
C PHE A 136 3.66 0.80 8.14
N PRO A 137 3.31 0.82 9.45
CA PRO A 137 3.30 -0.38 10.25
C PRO A 137 2.09 -1.26 9.92
N VAL A 138 2.29 -2.57 9.94
CA VAL A 138 1.27 -3.60 9.84
C VAL A 138 1.38 -4.55 11.02
N ASP A 139 0.26 -4.81 11.68
CA ASP A 139 0.11 -5.68 12.85
C ASP A 139 -1.03 -6.72 12.65
N SER A 140 -1.85 -6.53 11.62
CA SER A 140 -2.89 -7.49 11.24
C SER A 140 -2.50 -8.41 10.07
N GLY A 141 -1.29 -8.27 9.55
CA GLY A 141 -0.85 -8.95 8.34
C GLY A 141 -1.51 -8.45 7.06
N LEU A 142 -2.22 -7.32 7.10
CA LEU A 142 -2.96 -6.73 5.98
C LEU A 142 -2.52 -5.30 5.70
N ALA A 143 -2.47 -4.96 4.42
CA ALA A 143 -2.22 -3.61 3.93
C ALA A 143 -3.42 -3.08 3.16
N THR A 144 -3.59 -1.76 3.17
CA THR A 144 -4.57 -1.04 2.34
C THR A 144 -4.00 0.25 1.79
N VAL A 145 -4.62 0.76 0.74
CA VAL A 145 -4.45 2.13 0.24
C VAL A 145 -5.83 2.78 0.15
N VAL A 146 -6.00 3.93 0.78
CA VAL A 146 -7.31 4.60 0.89
C VAL A 146 -7.18 6.11 0.76
N ASP A 147 -8.29 6.74 0.38
CA ASP A 147 -8.46 8.19 0.33
C ASP A 147 -8.94 8.75 1.68
N ALA A 148 -8.72 10.03 1.92
CA ALA A 148 -9.14 10.74 3.13
C ALA A 148 -10.65 10.62 3.40
N GLU A 149 -11.50 10.64 2.38
CA GLU A 149 -12.95 10.45 2.55
C GLU A 149 -13.28 9.01 2.98
N THR A 150 -12.54 8.04 2.44
CA THR A 150 -12.69 6.63 2.82
C THR A 150 -12.28 6.41 4.29
N ILE A 151 -11.21 7.06 4.78
CA ILE A 151 -10.78 7.00 6.18
C ILE A 151 -11.91 7.44 7.11
N GLU A 152 -12.52 8.61 6.84
CA GLU A 152 -13.60 9.16 7.68
C GLU A 152 -14.83 8.26 7.66
N THR A 153 -15.17 7.71 6.51
CA THR A 153 -16.34 6.86 6.33
C THR A 153 -16.14 5.47 6.97
N TYR A 154 -14.95 4.89 6.79
CA TYR A 154 -14.60 3.61 7.41
C TYR A 154 -14.60 3.70 8.93
N ARG A 155 -14.05 4.76 9.50
CA ARG A 155 -14.06 4.99 10.94
C ARG A 155 -15.48 4.99 11.51
N LYS A 156 -16.41 5.67 10.87
CA LYS A 156 -17.83 5.68 11.31
C LYS A 156 -18.44 4.28 11.29
N PHE A 157 -18.16 3.51 10.22
CA PHE A 157 -18.57 2.12 10.14
C PHE A 157 -17.97 1.28 11.27
N TYR A 158 -16.65 1.40 11.50
CA TYR A 158 -15.92 0.67 12.52
C TYR A 158 -16.44 0.96 13.94
N ASP A 159 -16.63 2.24 14.29
CA ASP A 159 -17.16 2.66 15.58
C ASP A 159 -18.59 2.14 15.78
N GLN A 160 -19.44 2.19 14.74
CA GLN A 160 -20.81 1.67 14.80
C GLN A 160 -20.83 0.15 14.96
N TRP A 161 -19.94 -0.56 14.27
CA TRP A 161 -19.84 -2.01 14.40
C TRP A 161 -19.45 -2.42 15.82
N HIS A 162 -18.42 -1.80 16.41
CA HIS A 162 -18.02 -2.06 17.79
C HIS A 162 -19.06 -1.66 18.83
N THR A 163 -19.84 -0.61 18.57
CA THR A 163 -20.98 -0.25 19.42
C THR A 163 -22.04 -1.35 19.44
N ASN A 164 -22.31 -1.96 18.30
CA ASN A 164 -23.29 -3.04 18.17
C ASN A 164 -22.78 -4.39 18.67
N TYR A 165 -21.46 -4.61 18.63
CA TYR A 165 -20.80 -5.88 18.95
C TYR A 165 -19.57 -5.66 19.85
N PRO A 166 -19.73 -5.19 21.08
CA PRO A 166 -18.61 -4.73 21.93
C PRO A 166 -17.66 -5.86 22.34
N ASP A 167 -18.14 -7.12 22.39
CA ASP A 167 -17.35 -8.29 22.82
C ASP A 167 -16.80 -9.11 21.63
N LYS A 168 -16.91 -8.60 20.39
CA LYS A 168 -16.52 -9.31 19.19
C LYS A 168 -15.23 -8.76 18.56
N ASN A 169 -14.49 -9.62 17.88
CA ASN A 169 -13.36 -9.25 17.05
C ASN A 169 -13.82 -9.01 15.61
N ILE A 170 -13.58 -7.83 15.05
CA ILE A 170 -14.07 -7.47 13.71
C ILE A 170 -13.44 -8.34 12.61
N TYR A 171 -12.20 -8.82 12.77
CA TYR A 171 -11.62 -9.74 11.80
C TYR A 171 -12.33 -11.10 11.85
N ASP A 172 -12.41 -11.73 13.02
CA ASP A 172 -12.95 -13.08 13.17
C ASP A 172 -14.46 -13.13 12.94
N ASP A 173 -15.21 -12.13 13.43
CA ASP A 173 -16.67 -12.12 13.45
C ASP A 173 -17.32 -11.40 12.26
N TYR A 174 -16.50 -10.74 11.40
CA TYR A 174 -17.03 -10.02 10.24
C TYR A 174 -16.20 -10.24 8.97
N TYR A 175 -14.89 -9.97 9.00
CA TYR A 175 -14.08 -10.02 7.78
C TYR A 175 -13.68 -11.43 7.35
N SER A 176 -13.47 -12.38 8.26
CA SER A 176 -13.01 -13.73 7.92
C SER A 176 -13.92 -14.45 6.92
N ASP A 177 -15.24 -14.29 7.09
CA ASP A 177 -16.23 -14.85 6.16
C ASP A 177 -16.16 -14.19 4.79
N LEU A 178 -15.93 -12.85 4.74
CA LEU A 178 -15.79 -12.12 3.48
C LEU A 178 -14.51 -12.52 2.73
N PHE A 179 -13.40 -12.72 3.44
CA PHE A 179 -12.17 -13.25 2.85
C PHE A 179 -12.37 -14.65 2.26
N GLN A 180 -13.02 -15.53 3.01
CA GLN A 180 -13.30 -16.89 2.54
C GLN A 180 -14.24 -16.92 1.33
N LEU A 181 -15.30 -16.12 1.33
CA LEU A 181 -16.21 -15.98 0.19
C LEU A 181 -15.49 -15.44 -1.05
N ASN A 182 -14.61 -14.45 -0.87
CA ASN A 182 -13.79 -13.92 -1.96
C ASN A 182 -12.84 -15.00 -2.52
N ALA A 183 -12.19 -15.78 -1.65
CA ALA A 183 -11.30 -16.87 -2.09
C ALA A 183 -12.05 -17.98 -2.84
N MET A 184 -13.29 -18.25 -2.48
CA MET A 184 -14.14 -19.19 -3.22
C MET A 184 -14.52 -18.65 -4.62
N ALA A 185 -14.78 -17.35 -4.72
CA ALA A 185 -15.14 -16.70 -5.99
C ALA A 185 -13.92 -16.48 -6.91
N TYR A 186 -12.77 -16.19 -6.32
CA TYR A 186 -11.51 -15.85 -7.01
C TYR A 186 -10.33 -16.65 -6.45
N PRO A 187 -10.24 -17.96 -6.68
CA PRO A 187 -9.27 -18.84 -6.00
C PRO A 187 -7.81 -18.66 -6.45
N GLN A 188 -7.53 -17.78 -7.42
CA GLN A 188 -6.20 -17.61 -7.97
C GLN A 188 -5.27 -16.88 -6.97
N TYR A 189 -4.09 -17.46 -6.78
CA TYR A 189 -2.99 -16.88 -6.01
C TYR A 189 -3.33 -16.53 -4.56
N GLN A 190 -4.25 -17.24 -3.93
CA GLN A 190 -4.62 -17.06 -2.54
C GLN A 190 -4.97 -18.37 -1.83
N ARG A 191 -4.85 -18.38 -0.51
CA ARG A 191 -5.24 -19.52 0.31
C ARG A 191 -6.76 -19.64 0.38
N SER A 192 -7.26 -20.82 0.74
CA SER A 192 -8.70 -21.08 0.85
C SER A 192 -9.44 -20.22 1.88
N LYS A 193 -8.71 -19.69 2.87
CA LYS A 193 -9.26 -18.73 3.85
C LYS A 193 -9.30 -17.30 3.35
N GLY A 194 -8.69 -17.02 2.20
CA GLY A 194 -8.58 -15.70 1.60
C GLY A 194 -7.34 -14.93 2.09
N ASP A 195 -6.75 -14.20 1.15
CA ASP A 195 -5.59 -13.35 1.40
C ASP A 195 -5.85 -11.91 0.95
N TRP A 196 -6.97 -11.65 0.30
CA TRP A 196 -7.35 -10.34 -0.15
C TRP A 196 -8.86 -10.20 -0.37
N ILE A 197 -9.39 -9.02 -0.11
CA ILE A 197 -10.77 -8.60 -0.44
C ILE A 197 -10.79 -7.13 -0.88
N ASN A 198 -11.81 -6.76 -1.64
CA ASN A 198 -12.18 -5.36 -1.83
C ASN A 198 -13.45 -5.06 -1.02
N PHE A 199 -13.27 -4.66 0.23
CA PHE A 199 -14.39 -4.39 1.12
C PHE A 199 -15.10 -3.10 0.73
N THR A 200 -16.38 -3.18 0.40
CA THR A 200 -17.22 -1.98 0.22
C THR A 200 -17.84 -1.60 1.55
N ILE A 201 -17.64 -0.36 1.99
CA ILE A 201 -18.20 0.13 3.24
C ILE A 201 -19.74 0.17 3.10
N PRO A 202 -20.50 -0.46 4.02
CA PRO A 202 -21.95 -0.55 3.92
C PRO A 202 -22.63 0.81 3.69
N ALA A 203 -23.64 0.82 2.81
CA ALA A 203 -24.40 2.00 2.40
C ALA A 203 -23.57 3.10 1.69
N THR A 204 -22.42 2.76 1.13
CA THR A 204 -21.58 3.66 0.34
C THR A 204 -21.04 2.95 -0.91
N GLU A 205 -20.37 3.70 -1.80
CA GLU A 205 -19.59 3.17 -2.92
C GLU A 205 -18.08 3.15 -2.63
N LEU A 206 -17.69 3.55 -1.41
CA LEU A 206 -16.28 3.60 -1.02
C LEU A 206 -15.77 2.21 -0.65
N THR A 207 -14.56 1.90 -1.11
CA THR A 207 -13.94 0.60 -0.90
C THR A 207 -12.64 0.71 -0.10
N VAL A 208 -12.37 -0.35 0.67
CA VAL A 208 -11.12 -0.57 1.40
C VAL A 208 -10.54 -1.87 0.87
N PRO A 209 -9.59 -1.83 -0.07
CA PRO A 209 -8.85 -3.03 -0.48
C PRO A 209 -8.03 -3.52 0.70
N MET A 210 -8.17 -4.78 1.07
CA MET A 210 -7.38 -5.42 2.11
C MET A 210 -6.57 -6.53 1.48
N ILE A 211 -5.24 -6.47 1.60
CA ILE A 211 -4.31 -7.35 0.91
C ILE A 211 -3.30 -7.86 1.92
N GLN A 212 -3.03 -9.16 1.93
CA GLN A 212 -1.97 -9.71 2.76
C GLN A 212 -0.62 -9.06 2.42
N SER A 213 0.10 -8.59 3.42
CA SER A 213 1.40 -7.94 3.29
C SER A 213 2.55 -8.96 3.41
N GLY A 214 3.13 -9.40 2.30
CA GLY A 214 4.34 -10.20 2.24
C GLY A 214 4.36 -11.38 3.23
N PHE A 215 5.11 -11.23 4.32
CA PHE A 215 5.21 -12.22 5.41
C PHE A 215 4.32 -11.90 6.63
N GLY A 216 3.48 -10.89 6.56
CA GLY A 216 2.55 -10.51 7.63
C GLY A 216 2.92 -9.20 8.32
N ASP A 217 3.14 -9.23 9.64
CA ASP A 217 3.45 -8.04 10.42
C ASP A 217 4.81 -7.45 10.03
N GLY A 218 4.91 -6.13 10.07
CA GLY A 218 6.14 -5.46 9.68
C GLY A 218 5.99 -3.96 9.44
N LEU A 219 7.04 -3.37 8.89
CA LEU A 219 7.08 -1.98 8.43
C LEU A 219 7.31 -1.98 6.92
N TYR A 220 6.43 -1.35 6.16
CA TYR A 220 6.39 -1.46 4.69
C TYR A 220 6.55 -0.10 4.02
N PRO A 221 7.64 0.11 3.26
CA PRO A 221 7.87 1.36 2.56
C PRO A 221 6.90 1.54 1.39
N VAL A 222 6.62 2.80 1.08
CA VAL A 222 5.77 3.20 -0.03
C VAL A 222 6.51 4.21 -0.89
N TYR A 223 6.41 4.10 -2.20
CA TYR A 223 7.10 4.98 -3.13
C TYR A 223 6.15 5.58 -4.15
N TRP A 224 6.27 6.88 -4.36
CA TRP A 224 5.76 7.56 -5.53
C TRP A 224 6.64 7.25 -6.74
N ALA A 225 6.02 6.92 -7.86
CA ALA A 225 6.70 6.77 -9.13
C ALA A 225 6.36 7.94 -10.05
N PHE A 226 7.37 8.49 -10.72
CA PHE A 226 7.26 9.66 -11.59
C PHE A 226 7.65 9.29 -13.01
N ASP A 227 6.90 9.82 -13.96
CA ASP A 227 7.23 9.73 -15.39
C ASP A 227 8.33 10.72 -15.80
N LYS A 228 8.69 10.71 -17.09
CA LYS A 228 9.71 11.59 -17.68
C LYS A 228 9.40 13.08 -17.56
N ASP A 229 8.13 13.44 -17.37
CA ASP A 229 7.66 14.80 -17.26
C ASP A 229 7.52 15.24 -15.78
N GLY A 230 7.92 14.36 -14.85
CA GLY A 230 7.86 14.57 -13.40
C GLY A 230 6.46 14.48 -12.81
N GLN A 231 5.50 13.90 -13.55
CA GLN A 231 4.15 13.67 -13.05
C GLN A 231 4.09 12.34 -12.31
N ILE A 232 3.30 12.28 -11.25
CA ILE A 232 3.05 11.03 -10.53
C ILE A 232 2.29 10.08 -11.45
N CYS A 233 2.86 8.91 -11.74
CA CYS A 233 2.24 7.90 -12.59
C CYS A 233 1.83 6.63 -11.82
N GLN A 234 2.49 6.31 -10.69
CA GLN A 234 2.12 5.17 -9.86
C GLN A 234 2.41 5.46 -8.37
N LEU A 235 1.78 4.66 -7.48
CA LEU A 235 2.15 4.48 -6.07
C LEU A 235 2.50 3.01 -5.88
N ILE A 236 3.63 2.72 -5.24
CA ILE A 236 4.11 1.35 -4.97
C ILE A 236 4.11 1.12 -3.46
N MET A 237 3.47 0.04 -3.01
CA MET A 237 3.60 -0.51 -1.66
C MET A 237 4.53 -1.71 -1.75
N GLU A 238 5.69 -1.68 -1.11
CA GLU A 238 6.62 -2.79 -1.06
C GLU A 238 6.31 -3.68 0.15
N TYR A 239 6.17 -5.00 -0.09
CA TYR A 239 5.93 -5.96 1.00
C TYR A 239 7.11 -6.90 1.22
N ILE A 240 7.91 -7.16 0.19
CA ILE A 240 9.10 -7.99 0.28
C ILE A 240 10.23 -7.27 -0.44
N ASP A 241 11.33 -7.01 0.27
CA ASP A 241 12.54 -6.49 -0.35
C ASP A 241 13.17 -7.57 -1.26
N CYS A 242 13.17 -7.29 -2.54
CA CYS A 242 13.77 -8.13 -3.56
C CYS A 242 15.12 -7.61 -4.07
N SER A 243 15.73 -6.63 -3.41
CA SER A 243 16.95 -5.96 -3.87
C SER A 243 18.11 -6.93 -4.12
N GLU A 244 18.28 -7.96 -3.28
CA GLU A 244 19.29 -9.00 -3.47
C GLU A 244 19.12 -9.80 -4.78
N ALA A 245 17.93 -9.78 -5.37
CA ALA A 245 17.69 -10.46 -6.64
C ALA A 245 18.18 -9.64 -7.85
N TYR A 246 18.57 -8.39 -7.62
CA TYR A 246 19.07 -7.46 -8.64
C TYR A 246 20.57 -7.13 -8.48
N GLN A 247 21.23 -7.70 -7.49
CA GLN A 247 22.67 -7.68 -7.29
C GLN A 247 23.30 -8.91 -7.98
#